data_36c091c78d3a22bb5712cdbb5fd41661
#
_entry.id   36c091c78d3a22bb5712cdbb5fd41661
#
_cell.length_a   1.000
_cell.length_b   1.000
_cell.length_c   1.000
_cell.angle_alpha   90.00
_cell.angle_beta   90.00
_cell.angle_gamma   90.00
#
_symmetry.space_group_name_H-M   'P 1'
#
loop_
_entity.id
_entity.type
_entity.pdbx_description
1 polymer ?
#
loop_
_entity_poly.entity_id
_entity_poly.type
_entity_poly.pdbx_seq_one_letter_code
_entity_poly.pdbx_strand_id
1 'polypeptide(L)'
;PNISPYEMMLSETQERMLLVVEKGTEQKFLDLFDKHELDSAVIGEVTDTDRFVLTYEDEVFADIPVQPLSDEAPVYVLEGEDKEYNTSKNDYSNIDVRDVFSKLLKHPTIASKRYLYEQYDQQVGAKTIVKPGLQSSVVRVEGTNKAIASTIDGEARYVFNQPYEGGKMVVAEAYRNLIAVGATPLAMTDCLNYGSPEKKEIYQQLIDSTKGMSEACEVLNTPVVSGNVSLYNETRGTSIFPTPVVGMVGLIEDINYLNDFHPKAGEKLYLVGDTRDDFGGSQIEKLLFCSDNHHFEEKEVMYDVEI
;
A
#
# COMPACT_ATOMS: atom_id res chain seq x y z
N PRO A 1 -30.42 -9.30 2.33
CA PRO A 1 -29.84 -9.43 3.65
C PRO A 1 -30.66 -8.62 4.65
N ASN A 2 -30.84 -9.14 5.87
CA ASN A 2 -31.60 -8.49 6.94
C ASN A 2 -30.75 -7.42 7.64
N ILE A 3 -30.43 -6.34 6.94
CA ILE A 3 -29.76 -5.16 7.51
C ILE A 3 -30.70 -3.97 7.49
N SER A 4 -30.62 -3.14 8.52
CA SER A 4 -31.44 -1.93 8.65
C SER A 4 -30.99 -0.84 7.67
N PRO A 5 -31.83 0.16 7.34
CA PRO A 5 -31.42 1.30 6.54
C PRO A 5 -30.19 2.04 7.10
N TYR A 6 -30.06 2.12 8.43
CA TYR A 6 -28.90 2.69 9.10
C TYR A 6 -27.62 1.88 8.80
N GLU A 7 -27.68 0.56 8.94
CA GLU A 7 -26.56 -0.32 8.62
C GLU A 7 -26.20 -0.30 7.13
N MET A 8 -27.20 -0.16 6.24
CA MET A 8 -26.94 0.00 4.79
C MET A 8 -26.11 1.25 4.50
N MET A 9 -26.39 2.36 5.19
CA MET A 9 -25.65 3.61 5.03
C MET A 9 -24.22 3.54 5.57
N LEU A 10 -23.97 2.69 6.57
CA LEU A 10 -22.64 2.48 7.13
C LEU A 10 -21.85 1.38 6.41
N SER A 11 -22.51 0.58 5.57
CA SER A 11 -21.86 -0.53 4.88
C SER A 11 -21.02 -0.04 3.70
N GLU A 12 -19.81 -0.53 3.63
CA GLU A 12 -18.92 -0.34 2.47
C GLU A 12 -18.80 -1.64 1.69
N THR A 13 -18.86 -1.54 0.37
CA THR A 13 -18.57 -2.66 -0.54
C THR A 13 -17.63 -2.14 -1.62
N GLN A 14 -16.59 -2.90 -1.91
CA GLN A 14 -15.64 -2.56 -2.96
C GLN A 14 -16.32 -2.43 -4.33
N GLU A 15 -15.76 -1.58 -5.18
CA GLU A 15 -16.15 -1.42 -6.60
C GLU A 15 -17.56 -0.89 -6.84
N ARG A 16 -18.21 -0.27 -5.84
CA ARG A 16 -19.46 0.45 -6.06
C ARG A 16 -19.18 1.83 -6.67
N MET A 17 -19.87 2.13 -7.76
CA MET A 17 -19.79 3.41 -8.44
C MET A 17 -21.17 4.08 -8.46
N LEU A 18 -21.21 5.38 -8.11
CA LEU A 18 -22.40 6.21 -8.20
C LEU A 18 -22.30 7.08 -9.46
N LEU A 19 -23.34 7.00 -10.32
CA LEU A 19 -23.44 7.83 -11.51
C LEU A 19 -24.63 8.76 -11.38
N VAL A 20 -24.43 10.03 -11.66
CA VAL A 20 -25.49 11.02 -11.85
C VAL A 20 -25.70 11.23 -13.34
N VAL A 21 -26.89 10.93 -13.82
CA VAL A 21 -27.22 10.97 -15.26
C VAL A 21 -28.37 11.97 -15.53
N GLU A 22 -28.51 12.43 -16.77
CA GLU A 22 -29.61 13.28 -17.13
C GLU A 22 -30.95 12.55 -17.01
N LYS A 23 -31.96 13.23 -16.45
CA LYS A 23 -33.30 12.70 -16.23
C LYS A 23 -33.89 12.18 -17.54
N GLY A 24 -34.38 10.95 -17.52
CA GLY A 24 -34.96 10.25 -18.68
C GLY A 24 -33.95 9.48 -19.53
N THR A 25 -32.65 9.45 -19.10
CA THR A 25 -31.61 8.63 -19.76
C THR A 25 -31.24 7.39 -18.98
N GLU A 26 -31.84 7.14 -17.83
CA GLU A 26 -31.52 6.08 -16.88
C GLU A 26 -31.51 4.70 -17.56
N GLN A 27 -32.54 4.41 -18.36
CA GLN A 27 -32.66 3.12 -19.04
C GLN A 27 -31.48 2.84 -19.98
N LYS A 28 -30.93 3.84 -20.63
CA LYS A 28 -29.79 3.69 -21.52
C LYS A 28 -28.52 3.20 -20.74
N PHE A 29 -28.37 3.68 -19.52
CA PHE A 29 -27.25 3.24 -18.65
C PHE A 29 -27.50 1.86 -18.08
N LEU A 30 -28.72 1.56 -17.66
CA LEU A 30 -29.08 0.20 -17.20
C LEU A 30 -28.83 -0.84 -18.29
N ASP A 31 -29.28 -0.58 -19.53
CA ASP A 31 -29.04 -1.46 -20.67
C ASP A 31 -27.55 -1.63 -20.98
N LEU A 32 -26.75 -0.58 -20.79
CA LEU A 32 -25.31 -0.64 -20.98
C LEU A 32 -24.64 -1.53 -19.92
N PHE A 33 -25.04 -1.39 -18.67
CA PHE A 33 -24.50 -2.19 -17.58
C PHE A 33 -24.91 -3.67 -17.70
N ASP A 34 -26.16 -3.93 -18.06
CA ASP A 34 -26.66 -5.29 -18.32
C ASP A 34 -25.87 -5.99 -19.45
N LYS A 35 -25.56 -5.24 -20.53
CA LYS A 35 -24.70 -5.73 -21.62
C LYS A 35 -23.31 -6.20 -21.14
N HIS A 36 -22.80 -5.62 -20.07
CA HIS A 36 -21.52 -5.95 -19.47
C HIS A 36 -21.64 -6.83 -18.22
N GLU A 37 -22.83 -7.40 -17.97
CA GLU A 37 -23.12 -8.27 -16.83
C GLU A 37 -22.82 -7.59 -15.48
N LEU A 38 -23.09 -6.27 -15.38
CA LEU A 38 -22.91 -5.47 -14.17
C LEU A 38 -24.26 -5.21 -13.50
N ASP A 39 -24.36 -5.54 -12.22
CA ASP A 39 -25.53 -5.21 -11.41
C ASP A 39 -25.68 -3.69 -11.28
N SER A 40 -26.87 -3.18 -11.57
CA SER A 40 -27.14 -1.75 -11.49
C SER A 40 -28.59 -1.46 -11.10
N ALA A 41 -28.80 -0.34 -10.43
CA ALA A 41 -30.14 0.11 -10.02
C ALA A 41 -30.20 1.64 -9.95
N VAL A 42 -31.36 2.19 -10.21
CA VAL A 42 -31.66 3.60 -9.89
C VAL A 42 -31.96 3.67 -8.40
N ILE A 43 -31.14 4.40 -7.64
CA ILE A 43 -31.22 4.48 -6.17
C ILE A 43 -31.76 5.80 -5.66
N GLY A 44 -31.97 6.78 -6.51
CA GLY A 44 -32.48 8.09 -6.09
C GLY A 44 -32.52 9.10 -7.22
N GLU A 45 -32.89 10.31 -6.85
CA GLU A 45 -33.01 11.47 -7.74
C GLU A 45 -32.34 12.68 -7.06
N VAL A 46 -31.60 13.47 -7.83
CA VAL A 46 -31.03 14.75 -7.35
C VAL A 46 -32.17 15.78 -7.29
N THR A 47 -32.29 16.43 -6.14
CA THR A 47 -33.31 17.47 -5.88
C THR A 47 -32.65 18.84 -5.64
N ASP A 48 -33.45 19.89 -5.64
CA ASP A 48 -33.03 21.27 -5.31
C ASP A 48 -33.46 21.71 -3.89
N THR A 49 -33.65 20.74 -3.00
CA THR A 49 -34.19 20.98 -1.66
C THR A 49 -33.13 21.25 -0.59
N ASP A 50 -31.83 21.16 -0.91
CA ASP A 50 -30.71 21.20 0.03
C ASP A 50 -30.84 20.18 1.18
N ARG A 51 -31.55 19.06 0.91
CA ARG A 51 -31.77 18.00 1.88
C ARG A 51 -31.33 16.65 1.31
N PHE A 52 -30.73 15.87 2.21
CA PHE A 52 -30.50 14.45 2.00
C PHE A 52 -31.64 13.66 2.61
N VAL A 53 -32.42 13.00 1.75
CA VAL A 53 -33.58 12.20 2.17
C VAL A 53 -33.32 10.74 1.85
N LEU A 54 -33.39 9.89 2.88
CA LEU A 54 -33.29 8.44 2.75
C LEU A 54 -34.64 7.80 2.98
N THR A 55 -35.11 7.05 2.00
CA THR A 55 -36.36 6.27 2.08
C THR A 55 -36.07 4.77 1.96
N TYR A 56 -36.84 3.97 2.66
CA TYR A 56 -36.82 2.51 2.56
C TYR A 56 -38.24 1.99 2.74
N GLU A 57 -38.74 1.17 1.81
CA GLU A 57 -40.10 0.65 1.79
C GLU A 57 -41.18 1.74 2.01
N ASP A 58 -41.03 2.88 1.31
CA ASP A 58 -41.90 4.06 1.37
C ASP A 58 -41.91 4.83 2.71
N GLU A 59 -41.04 4.45 3.65
CA GLU A 59 -40.86 5.21 4.89
C GLU A 59 -39.58 6.08 4.82
N VAL A 60 -39.66 7.28 5.42
CA VAL A 60 -38.53 8.19 5.54
C VAL A 60 -37.70 7.84 6.76
N PHE A 61 -36.48 7.40 6.56
CA PHE A 61 -35.50 7.05 7.62
C PHE A 61 -34.51 8.18 7.93
N ALA A 62 -34.26 9.06 6.99
CA ALA A 62 -33.51 10.29 7.23
C ALA A 62 -34.05 11.42 6.36
N ASP A 63 -34.05 12.62 6.91
CA ASP A 63 -34.37 13.87 6.22
C ASP A 63 -33.56 14.99 6.91
N ILE A 64 -32.34 15.22 6.40
CA ILE A 64 -31.34 16.08 7.02
C ILE A 64 -30.83 17.12 6.04
N PRO A 65 -30.40 18.33 6.51
CA PRO A 65 -29.72 19.28 5.66
C PRO A 65 -28.43 18.71 5.07
N VAL A 66 -28.05 19.10 3.87
CA VAL A 66 -26.83 18.60 3.19
C VAL A 66 -25.56 19.24 3.76
N GLN A 67 -25.58 20.51 4.17
CA GLN A 67 -24.41 21.25 4.62
C GLN A 67 -23.64 20.56 5.77
N PRO A 68 -24.31 20.01 6.83
CA PRO A 68 -23.59 19.29 7.89
C PRO A 68 -22.89 18.00 7.42
N LEU A 69 -23.29 17.46 6.27
CA LEU A 69 -22.64 16.27 5.67
C LEU A 69 -21.42 16.61 4.83
N SER A 70 -21.22 17.89 4.47
CA SER A 70 -20.17 18.36 3.58
C SER A 70 -19.41 19.55 4.19
N ASP A 71 -19.83 20.77 3.89
CA ASP A 71 -19.06 22.00 4.17
C ASP A 71 -18.98 22.33 5.67
N GLU A 72 -19.97 21.89 6.47
CA GLU A 72 -20.03 22.08 7.93
C GLU A 72 -19.56 20.84 8.71
N ALA A 73 -19.05 19.82 8.03
CA ALA A 73 -18.49 18.65 8.69
C ALA A 73 -17.33 19.04 9.61
N PRO A 74 -17.21 18.48 10.83
CA PRO A 74 -16.16 18.83 11.76
C PRO A 74 -14.77 18.58 11.16
N VAL A 75 -13.92 19.59 11.19
CA VAL A 75 -12.49 19.46 10.82
C VAL A 75 -11.68 19.34 12.12
N TYR A 76 -11.10 18.17 12.33
CA TYR A 76 -10.25 17.93 13.49
C TYR A 76 -8.85 18.48 13.23
N VAL A 77 -8.37 19.33 14.13
CA VAL A 77 -6.98 19.76 14.15
C VAL A 77 -6.26 18.97 15.22
N LEU A 78 -5.47 17.98 14.78
CA LEU A 78 -4.70 17.13 15.66
C LEU A 78 -3.29 17.70 15.84
N GLU A 79 -2.71 17.44 17.00
CA GLU A 79 -1.33 17.82 17.32
C GLU A 79 -0.47 16.58 17.43
N GLY A 80 0.67 16.59 16.72
CA GLY A 80 1.71 15.59 16.89
C GLY A 80 2.57 15.87 18.12
N GLU A 81 3.38 14.91 18.49
CA GLU A 81 4.38 15.01 19.53
C GLU A 81 5.69 14.42 19.01
N ASP A 82 6.72 15.27 18.95
CA ASP A 82 8.05 14.84 18.57
C ASP A 82 8.56 13.78 19.56
N LYS A 83 9.07 12.68 19.02
CA LYS A 83 9.64 11.59 19.79
C LYS A 83 11.12 11.46 19.49
N GLU A 84 11.92 11.33 20.53
CA GLU A 84 13.29 10.86 20.35
C GLU A 84 13.28 9.39 19.94
N TYR A 85 13.72 9.12 18.72
CA TYR A 85 13.81 7.78 18.20
C TYR A 85 15.11 7.09 18.68
N ASN A 86 15.00 5.84 19.08
CA ASN A 86 16.14 5.10 19.56
C ASN A 86 17.17 4.90 18.44
N THR A 87 18.37 5.46 18.62
CA THR A 87 19.49 5.34 17.69
C THR A 87 20.57 4.38 18.24
N SER A 88 20.28 3.63 19.31
CA SER A 88 21.24 2.69 19.88
C SER A 88 21.62 1.62 18.84
N LYS A 89 22.92 1.40 18.70
CA LYS A 89 23.45 0.37 17.80
C LYS A 89 23.69 -0.92 18.58
N ASN A 90 23.16 -2.02 18.07
CA ASN A 90 23.50 -3.34 18.55
C ASN A 90 24.93 -3.72 18.13
N ASP A 91 25.61 -4.57 18.89
CA ASP A 91 26.94 -5.06 18.54
C ASP A 91 26.84 -6.32 17.66
N TYR A 92 27.23 -6.20 16.41
CA TYR A 92 27.24 -7.28 15.43
C TYR A 92 28.62 -7.92 15.23
N SER A 93 29.63 -7.56 16.03
CA SER A 93 31.04 -7.97 15.82
C SER A 93 31.29 -9.49 15.99
N ASN A 94 30.45 -10.15 16.79
CA ASN A 94 30.64 -11.56 17.17
C ASN A 94 29.63 -12.53 16.55
N ILE A 95 29.00 -12.16 15.44
CA ILE A 95 28.02 -13.02 14.78
C ILE A 95 28.68 -14.06 13.86
N ASP A 96 28.16 -15.29 13.87
CA ASP A 96 28.47 -16.27 12.82
C ASP A 96 27.62 -15.94 11.56
N VAL A 97 28.23 -15.28 10.58
CA VAL A 97 27.57 -14.85 9.34
C VAL A 97 26.93 -16.02 8.60
N ARG A 98 27.51 -17.22 8.63
CA ARG A 98 26.96 -18.39 7.93
C ARG A 98 25.74 -18.95 8.63
N ASP A 99 25.73 -18.97 9.94
CA ASP A 99 24.59 -19.39 10.74
C ASP A 99 23.44 -18.40 10.56
N VAL A 100 23.69 -17.10 10.69
CA VAL A 100 22.70 -16.03 10.49
C VAL A 100 22.13 -16.08 9.07
N PHE A 101 22.95 -16.20 8.05
CA PHE A 101 22.50 -16.33 6.66
C PHE A 101 21.60 -17.55 6.46
N SER A 102 21.99 -18.70 7.00
CA SER A 102 21.19 -19.93 6.94
C SER A 102 19.83 -19.79 7.64
N LYS A 103 19.78 -19.09 8.78
CA LYS A 103 18.54 -18.82 9.52
C LYS A 103 17.64 -17.84 8.77
N LEU A 104 18.20 -16.78 8.22
CA LEU A 104 17.45 -15.78 7.42
C LEU A 104 16.80 -16.43 6.19
N LEU A 105 17.52 -17.26 5.43
CA LEU A 105 16.95 -17.94 4.27
C LEU A 105 15.74 -18.84 4.60
N LYS A 106 15.67 -19.31 5.83
CA LYS A 106 14.56 -20.15 6.32
C LYS A 106 13.47 -19.35 7.04
N HIS A 107 13.76 -18.09 7.36
CA HIS A 107 12.83 -17.24 8.11
C HIS A 107 11.58 -16.97 7.26
N PRO A 108 10.35 -17.08 7.82
CA PRO A 108 9.11 -16.88 7.05
C PRO A 108 9.05 -15.55 6.30
N THR A 109 9.59 -14.47 6.85
CA THR A 109 9.61 -13.14 6.19
C THR A 109 10.52 -13.12 4.95
N ILE A 110 11.61 -13.90 4.92
CA ILE A 110 12.59 -13.91 3.81
C ILE A 110 12.36 -15.07 2.85
N ALA A 111 11.90 -16.23 3.36
CA ALA A 111 11.68 -17.41 2.55
C ALA A 111 10.70 -17.16 1.39
N SER A 112 10.82 -17.95 0.32
CA SER A 112 9.97 -17.82 -0.86
C SER A 112 8.48 -17.91 -0.51
N LYS A 113 7.69 -16.99 -1.03
CA LYS A 113 6.22 -16.96 -0.93
C LYS A 113 5.55 -17.67 -2.11
N ARG A 114 6.30 -18.44 -2.87
CA ARG A 114 5.82 -19.09 -4.10
C ARG A 114 4.52 -19.85 -3.91
N TYR A 115 4.38 -20.58 -2.81
CA TYR A 115 3.16 -21.34 -2.49
C TYR A 115 1.90 -20.48 -2.33
N LEU A 116 2.06 -19.18 -2.00
CA LEU A 116 0.95 -18.23 -1.92
C LEU A 116 0.53 -17.77 -3.31
N TYR A 117 1.46 -17.26 -4.11
CA TYR A 117 1.12 -16.65 -5.39
C TYR A 117 0.91 -17.67 -6.52
N GLU A 118 1.36 -18.92 -6.40
CA GLU A 118 1.07 -19.98 -7.38
C GLU A 118 -0.41 -20.35 -7.47
N GLN A 119 -1.21 -20.00 -6.46
CA GLN A 119 -2.66 -20.28 -6.45
C GLN A 119 -3.44 -19.37 -7.41
N TYR A 120 -2.85 -18.27 -7.85
CA TYR A 120 -3.51 -17.26 -8.68
C TYR A 120 -3.01 -17.34 -10.13
N ASP A 121 -3.91 -17.01 -11.07
CA ASP A 121 -3.51 -16.89 -12.47
C ASP A 121 -2.64 -15.65 -12.67
N GLN A 122 -1.39 -15.89 -13.01
CA GLN A 122 -0.37 -14.84 -13.22
C GLN A 122 -0.13 -14.56 -14.70
N GLN A 123 -0.89 -15.19 -15.60
CA GLN A 123 -0.64 -15.15 -17.02
C GLN A 123 -1.90 -14.86 -17.83
N VAL A 124 -2.90 -14.19 -17.24
CA VAL A 124 -4.12 -13.78 -17.94
C VAL A 124 -3.78 -13.05 -19.22
N GLY A 125 -4.37 -13.50 -20.33
CA GLY A 125 -4.10 -12.93 -21.66
C GLY A 125 -2.69 -13.23 -22.19
N ALA A 126 -1.90 -14.09 -21.54
CA ALA A 126 -0.53 -14.46 -21.92
C ALA A 126 0.44 -13.26 -22.12
N LYS A 127 0.23 -12.18 -21.37
CA LYS A 127 1.00 -10.93 -21.50
C LYS A 127 2.14 -10.81 -20.50
N THR A 128 2.20 -11.66 -19.49
CA THR A 128 3.22 -11.62 -18.44
C THR A 128 4.58 -12.04 -18.98
N ILE A 129 5.58 -11.17 -18.86
CA ILE A 129 6.96 -11.42 -19.25
C ILE A 129 7.77 -11.85 -18.03
N VAL A 130 7.71 -11.09 -16.94
CA VAL A 130 8.34 -11.42 -15.66
C VAL A 130 7.26 -11.73 -14.65
N LYS A 131 7.29 -12.95 -14.13
CA LYS A 131 6.33 -13.45 -13.14
C LYS A 131 6.64 -12.93 -11.73
N PRO A 132 5.68 -12.97 -10.78
CA PRO A 132 5.95 -12.72 -9.37
C PRO A 132 7.10 -13.55 -8.83
N GLY A 133 7.82 -12.98 -7.84
CA GLY A 133 8.96 -13.61 -7.18
C GLY A 133 10.31 -12.94 -7.47
N LEU A 134 10.32 -11.88 -8.27
CA LEU A 134 11.45 -10.96 -8.47
C LEU A 134 11.09 -9.57 -7.95
N GLN A 135 11.98 -8.59 -8.15
CA GLN A 135 11.84 -7.22 -7.68
C GLN A 135 10.60 -6.50 -8.26
N SER A 136 10.25 -6.83 -9.50
CA SER A 136 9.07 -6.27 -10.17
C SER A 136 8.45 -7.30 -11.09
N SER A 137 7.16 -7.24 -11.28
CA SER A 137 6.46 -7.96 -12.34
C SER A 137 6.44 -7.13 -13.61
N VAL A 138 6.43 -7.79 -14.77
CA VAL A 138 6.43 -7.10 -16.07
C VAL A 138 5.40 -7.70 -17.00
N VAL A 139 4.56 -6.83 -17.54
CA VAL A 139 3.45 -7.19 -18.45
C VAL A 139 3.60 -6.44 -19.76
N ARG A 140 3.47 -7.15 -20.88
CA ARG A 140 3.55 -6.58 -22.23
C ARG A 140 2.37 -5.66 -22.52
N VAL A 141 2.65 -4.53 -23.19
CA VAL A 141 1.63 -3.69 -23.79
C VAL A 141 1.33 -4.21 -25.20
N GLU A 142 0.10 -4.69 -25.38
CA GLU A 142 -0.32 -5.34 -26.62
C GLU A 142 -0.17 -4.43 -27.85
N GLY A 143 0.24 -5.00 -28.98
CA GLY A 143 0.45 -4.26 -30.22
C GLY A 143 1.69 -3.37 -30.24
N THR A 144 2.52 -3.44 -29.21
CA THR A 144 3.75 -2.63 -29.11
C THR A 144 4.95 -3.47 -28.69
N ASN A 145 6.14 -2.86 -28.67
CA ASN A 145 7.35 -3.45 -28.11
C ASN A 145 7.60 -3.00 -26.66
N LYS A 146 6.61 -2.36 -26.03
CA LYS A 146 6.68 -1.83 -24.67
C LYS A 146 6.16 -2.81 -23.64
N ALA A 147 6.55 -2.57 -22.38
CA ALA A 147 5.99 -3.28 -21.24
C ALA A 147 5.81 -2.34 -20.05
N ILE A 148 4.88 -2.70 -19.16
CA ILE A 148 4.66 -2.05 -17.88
C ILE A 148 5.29 -2.93 -16.81
N ALA A 149 6.13 -2.33 -15.99
CA ALA A 149 6.65 -2.94 -14.77
C ALA A 149 5.89 -2.39 -13.55
N SER A 150 5.68 -3.22 -12.55
CA SER A 150 5.04 -2.83 -11.29
C SER A 150 5.68 -3.53 -10.11
N THR A 151 5.73 -2.82 -8.98
CA THR A 151 6.22 -3.34 -7.70
C THR A 151 5.31 -2.87 -6.57
N ILE A 152 5.34 -3.59 -5.45
CA ILE A 152 4.71 -3.21 -4.19
C ILE A 152 5.75 -3.40 -3.09
N ASP A 153 6.02 -2.34 -2.34
CA ASP A 153 7.07 -2.29 -1.34
C ASP A 153 6.60 -1.62 -0.06
N GLY A 154 7.18 -2.01 1.07
CA GLY A 154 6.91 -1.41 2.37
C GLY A 154 7.71 -2.10 3.46
N GLU A 155 8.22 -1.32 4.44
CA GLU A 155 8.94 -1.84 5.60
C GLU A 155 8.60 -1.02 6.85
N ALA A 156 7.58 -1.48 7.54
CA ALA A 156 7.01 -0.81 8.70
C ALA A 156 8.00 -0.62 9.86
N ARG A 157 8.99 -1.48 10.01
CA ARG A 157 10.00 -1.38 11.10
C ARG A 157 10.94 -0.20 10.89
N TYR A 158 11.32 0.10 9.65
CA TYR A 158 12.10 1.30 9.35
C TYR A 158 11.29 2.56 9.66
N VAL A 159 10.02 2.57 9.24
CA VAL A 159 9.12 3.68 9.50
C VAL A 159 8.85 3.85 11.00
N PHE A 160 8.71 2.75 11.76
CA PHE A 160 8.54 2.81 13.21
C PHE A 160 9.77 3.36 13.92
N ASN A 161 10.97 2.95 13.48
CA ASN A 161 12.22 3.42 14.09
C ASN A 161 12.53 4.87 13.74
N GLN A 162 12.30 5.28 12.50
CA GLN A 162 12.53 6.65 12.01
C GLN A 162 11.53 6.98 10.91
N PRO A 163 10.35 7.52 11.24
CA PRO A 163 9.25 7.69 10.29
C PRO A 163 9.62 8.48 9.04
N TYR A 164 10.33 9.60 9.20
CA TYR A 164 10.72 10.44 8.07
C TYR A 164 11.68 9.72 7.10
N GLU A 165 12.76 9.13 7.62
CA GLU A 165 13.71 8.39 6.79
C GLU A 165 13.11 7.08 6.26
N GLY A 166 12.31 6.38 7.08
CA GLY A 166 11.59 5.18 6.66
C GLY A 166 10.62 5.46 5.51
N GLY A 167 9.92 6.59 5.55
CA GLY A 167 9.07 7.04 4.44
C GLY A 167 9.84 7.24 3.14
N LYS A 168 11.02 7.88 3.20
CA LYS A 168 11.92 7.99 2.02
C LYS A 168 12.37 6.63 1.50
N MET A 169 12.72 5.73 2.42
CA MET A 169 13.26 4.41 2.08
C MET A 169 12.24 3.58 1.31
N VAL A 170 10.97 3.58 1.71
CA VAL A 170 9.91 2.81 1.03
C VAL A 170 9.74 3.27 -0.42
N VAL A 171 9.71 4.58 -0.67
CA VAL A 171 9.62 5.14 -2.03
C VAL A 171 10.88 4.80 -2.84
N ALA A 172 12.06 4.96 -2.24
CA ALA A 172 13.32 4.68 -2.91
C ALA A 172 13.52 3.19 -3.23
N GLU A 173 12.99 2.29 -2.41
CA GLU A 173 13.00 0.85 -2.67
C GLU A 173 12.16 0.52 -3.90
N ALA A 174 10.90 0.96 -3.94
CA ALA A 174 10.02 0.78 -5.08
C ALA A 174 10.64 1.33 -6.38
N TYR A 175 11.24 2.52 -6.30
CA TYR A 175 11.94 3.12 -7.44
C TYR A 175 13.08 2.24 -7.95
N ARG A 176 13.96 1.77 -7.05
CA ARG A 176 15.09 0.89 -7.41
C ARG A 176 14.64 -0.44 -7.99
N ASN A 177 13.55 -1.00 -7.47
CA ASN A 177 12.99 -2.26 -7.97
C ASN A 177 12.52 -2.15 -9.42
N LEU A 178 11.95 -1.02 -9.82
CA LEU A 178 11.60 -0.76 -11.22
C LEU A 178 12.84 -0.54 -12.12
N ILE A 179 13.80 0.25 -11.65
CA ILE A 179 15.07 0.44 -12.38
C ILE A 179 15.78 -0.89 -12.60
N ALA A 180 15.77 -1.78 -11.61
CA ALA A 180 16.45 -3.07 -11.69
C ALA A 180 15.94 -3.96 -12.82
N VAL A 181 14.68 -3.88 -13.21
CA VAL A 181 14.14 -4.60 -14.38
C VAL A 181 14.25 -3.82 -15.69
N GLY A 182 14.83 -2.62 -15.68
CA GLY A 182 15.02 -1.78 -16.88
C GLY A 182 13.84 -0.84 -17.16
N ALA A 183 12.95 -0.61 -16.19
CA ALA A 183 11.84 0.31 -16.34
C ALA A 183 12.23 1.73 -15.91
N THR A 184 11.61 2.72 -16.53
CA THR A 184 11.61 4.11 -16.07
C THR A 184 10.40 4.29 -15.16
N PRO A 185 10.57 4.56 -13.85
CA PRO A 185 9.45 4.81 -12.94
C PRO A 185 8.65 6.04 -13.38
N LEU A 186 7.32 5.97 -13.29
CA LEU A 186 6.42 7.03 -13.76
C LEU A 186 5.60 7.66 -12.66
N ALA A 187 4.99 6.84 -11.80
CA ALA A 187 4.09 7.30 -10.76
C ALA A 187 3.90 6.21 -9.70
N MET A 188 3.39 6.64 -8.54
CA MET A 188 3.08 5.72 -7.46
C MET A 188 1.66 5.91 -6.92
N THR A 189 1.19 4.90 -6.24
CA THR A 189 0.06 4.93 -5.32
C THR A 189 0.55 4.52 -3.94
N ASP A 190 -0.14 4.96 -2.89
CA ASP A 190 0.15 4.52 -1.54
C ASP A 190 -1.05 3.82 -0.89
N CYS A 191 -0.76 3.04 0.15
CA CYS A 191 -1.74 2.50 1.07
C CYS A 191 -1.19 2.73 2.48
N LEU A 192 -1.70 3.77 3.15
CA LEU A 192 -1.22 4.23 4.45
C LEU A 192 -2.00 3.53 5.56
N ASN A 193 -1.31 2.79 6.45
CA ASN A 193 -1.94 2.07 7.55
C ASN A 193 -1.31 2.50 8.88
N TYR A 194 -2.13 3.09 9.78
CA TYR A 194 -1.68 3.63 11.06
C TYR A 194 -2.69 3.33 12.16
N GLY A 195 -2.25 3.39 13.41
CA GLY A 195 -3.12 3.35 14.58
C GLY A 195 -4.01 4.58 14.69
N SER A 196 -4.52 4.84 15.89
CA SER A 196 -5.37 6.02 16.14
C SER A 196 -4.59 7.32 16.03
N PRO A 197 -4.97 8.25 15.14
CA PRO A 197 -4.33 9.56 15.02
C PRO A 197 -4.63 10.49 16.22
N GLU A 198 -5.56 10.12 17.10
CA GLU A 198 -5.81 10.83 18.36
C GLU A 198 -4.66 10.65 19.35
N LYS A 199 -3.83 9.62 19.18
CA LYS A 199 -2.57 9.43 19.89
C LYS A 199 -1.50 10.31 19.22
N LYS A 200 -1.00 11.30 19.94
CA LYS A 200 -0.06 12.30 19.39
C LYS A 200 1.17 11.67 18.74
N GLU A 201 1.71 10.61 19.33
CA GLU A 201 2.86 9.87 18.77
C GLU A 201 2.53 9.22 17.42
N ILE A 202 1.33 8.65 17.26
CA ILE A 202 0.89 8.01 16.01
C ILE A 202 0.64 9.05 14.93
N TYR A 203 0.03 10.18 15.31
CA TYR A 203 -0.16 11.29 14.39
C TYR A 203 1.17 11.87 13.91
N GLN A 204 2.18 11.99 14.80
CA GLN A 204 3.52 12.43 14.42
C GLN A 204 4.19 11.45 13.45
N GLN A 205 4.05 10.12 13.67
CA GLN A 205 4.56 9.12 12.75
C GLN A 205 3.93 9.26 11.35
N LEU A 206 2.62 9.55 11.28
CA LEU A 206 1.93 9.80 10.01
C LEU A 206 2.49 11.04 9.31
N ILE A 207 2.64 12.16 10.03
CA ILE A 207 3.18 13.41 9.48
C ILE A 207 4.60 13.19 8.94
N ASP A 208 5.48 12.63 9.76
CA ASP A 208 6.89 12.50 9.41
C ASP A 208 7.10 11.53 8.23
N SER A 209 6.42 10.38 8.24
CA SER A 209 6.56 9.40 7.17
C SER A 209 6.01 9.91 5.84
N THR A 210 4.84 10.57 5.84
CA THR A 210 4.28 11.17 4.62
C THR A 210 5.13 12.33 4.10
N LYS A 211 5.73 13.12 4.99
CA LYS A 211 6.70 14.15 4.61
C LYS A 211 7.94 13.54 3.94
N GLY A 212 8.49 12.46 4.51
CA GLY A 212 9.62 11.74 3.91
C GLY A 212 9.27 11.16 2.54
N MET A 213 8.09 10.53 2.41
CA MET A 213 7.60 10.02 1.13
C MET A 213 7.46 11.13 0.09
N SER A 214 6.87 12.27 0.46
CA SER A 214 6.70 13.43 -0.44
C SER A 214 8.03 13.93 -0.97
N GLU A 215 9.02 14.12 -0.10
CA GLU A 215 10.36 14.57 -0.50
C GLU A 215 11.03 13.57 -1.46
N ALA A 216 10.92 12.27 -1.18
CA ALA A 216 11.45 11.25 -2.08
C ALA A 216 10.75 11.28 -3.45
N CYS A 217 9.42 11.45 -3.47
CA CYS A 217 8.65 11.57 -4.71
C CYS A 217 9.07 12.79 -5.54
N GLU A 218 9.30 13.93 -4.90
CA GLU A 218 9.78 15.15 -5.57
C GLU A 218 11.18 14.93 -6.19
N VAL A 219 12.12 14.40 -5.41
CA VAL A 219 13.49 14.14 -5.88
C VAL A 219 13.54 13.12 -7.02
N LEU A 220 12.73 12.07 -6.92
CA LEU A 220 12.69 10.97 -7.88
C LEU A 220 11.73 11.23 -9.04
N ASN A 221 10.98 12.34 -9.02
CA ASN A 221 9.98 12.70 -10.02
C ASN A 221 8.93 11.59 -10.25
N THR A 222 8.41 11.03 -9.17
CA THR A 222 7.38 9.99 -9.17
C THR A 222 6.15 10.48 -8.42
N PRO A 223 5.23 11.18 -9.09
CA PRO A 223 4.05 11.74 -8.44
C PRO A 223 3.15 10.66 -7.85
N VAL A 224 2.50 10.99 -6.73
CA VAL A 224 1.42 10.18 -6.14
C VAL A 224 0.15 10.46 -6.93
N VAL A 225 -0.39 9.44 -7.60
CA VAL A 225 -1.58 9.57 -8.47
C VAL A 225 -2.86 9.06 -7.81
N SER A 226 -2.73 8.24 -6.81
CA SER A 226 -3.84 7.78 -5.96
C SER A 226 -3.31 7.27 -4.63
N GLY A 227 -4.19 6.97 -3.70
CA GLY A 227 -3.81 6.39 -2.43
C GLY A 227 -5.02 6.03 -1.58
N ASN A 228 -4.76 5.34 -0.49
CA ASN A 228 -5.71 5.02 0.55
C ASN A 228 -5.08 5.29 1.92
N VAL A 229 -5.88 5.72 2.88
CA VAL A 229 -5.47 5.79 4.28
C VAL A 229 -6.44 4.96 5.13
N SER A 230 -5.87 4.11 5.98
CA SER A 230 -6.57 3.35 7.00
C SER A 230 -6.03 3.74 8.36
N LEU A 231 -6.90 4.23 9.23
CA LEU A 231 -6.56 4.70 10.56
C LEU A 231 -7.25 3.83 11.62
N TYR A 232 -6.92 4.04 12.89
CA TYR A 232 -7.47 3.28 14.02
C TYR A 232 -7.18 1.76 13.95
N ASN A 233 -6.13 1.36 13.26
CA ASN A 233 -5.71 -0.04 13.20
C ASN A 233 -5.06 -0.43 14.52
N GLU A 234 -5.86 -0.98 15.42
CA GLU A 234 -5.47 -1.31 16.78
C GLU A 234 -6.10 -2.62 17.25
N THR A 235 -5.35 -3.37 18.05
CA THR A 235 -5.86 -4.54 18.72
C THR A 235 -5.62 -4.41 20.22
N ARG A 236 -6.69 -4.46 21.03
CA ARG A 236 -6.64 -4.35 22.50
C ARG A 236 -5.84 -3.11 22.97
N GLY A 237 -6.00 -1.98 22.27
CA GLY A 237 -5.34 -0.72 22.61
C GLY A 237 -3.88 -0.60 22.10
N THR A 238 -3.34 -1.65 21.47
CA THR A 238 -2.02 -1.61 20.83
C THR A 238 -2.20 -1.25 19.37
N SER A 239 -1.54 -0.18 18.93
CA SER A 239 -1.51 0.25 17.54
C SER A 239 -0.60 -0.66 16.71
N ILE A 240 -0.93 -0.87 15.44
CA ILE A 240 0.00 -1.45 14.48
C ILE A 240 1.23 -0.55 14.34
N PHE A 241 2.31 -1.07 13.77
CA PHE A 241 3.41 -0.24 13.31
C PHE A 241 2.92 0.69 12.16
N PRO A 242 3.52 1.90 12.03
CA PRO A 242 3.23 2.76 10.88
C PRO A 242 3.64 2.04 9.59
N THR A 243 2.66 1.70 8.76
CA THR A 243 2.85 0.84 7.59
C THR A 243 2.38 1.54 6.32
N PRO A 244 3.18 2.47 5.76
CA PRO A 244 2.98 2.91 4.39
C PRO A 244 3.43 1.81 3.44
N VAL A 245 2.55 1.44 2.51
CA VAL A 245 2.85 0.54 1.40
C VAL A 245 2.81 1.34 0.11
N VAL A 246 3.80 1.20 -0.74
CA VAL A 246 3.94 1.91 -2.01
C VAL A 246 3.78 0.94 -3.15
N GLY A 247 2.80 1.20 -4.03
CA GLY A 247 2.72 0.59 -5.35
C GLY A 247 3.31 1.55 -6.39
N MET A 248 4.28 1.12 -7.18
CA MET A 248 4.89 1.97 -8.20
C MET A 248 4.84 1.30 -9.57
N VAL A 249 4.58 2.11 -10.59
CA VAL A 249 4.56 1.65 -11.98
C VAL A 249 5.64 2.34 -12.80
N GLY A 250 6.21 1.60 -13.74
CA GLY A 250 7.21 2.10 -14.67
C GLY A 250 7.02 1.56 -16.08
N LEU A 251 7.62 2.24 -17.04
CA LEU A 251 7.55 1.89 -18.46
C LEU A 251 8.90 1.35 -18.93
N ILE A 252 8.85 0.21 -19.61
CA ILE A 252 9.94 -0.32 -20.43
C ILE A 252 9.60 0.04 -21.87
N GLU A 253 10.38 0.96 -22.47
CA GLU A 253 10.14 1.45 -23.83
C GLU A 253 10.37 0.38 -24.90
N ASP A 254 11.31 -0.54 -24.64
CA ASP A 254 11.61 -1.68 -25.52
C ASP A 254 11.94 -2.90 -24.66
N ILE A 255 11.18 -3.97 -24.81
CA ILE A 255 11.39 -5.23 -24.08
C ILE A 255 12.78 -5.86 -24.29
N ASN A 256 13.52 -5.45 -25.31
CA ASN A 256 14.90 -5.90 -25.49
C ASN A 256 15.84 -5.34 -24.41
N TYR A 257 15.47 -4.31 -23.69
CA TYR A 257 16.21 -3.75 -22.55
C TYR A 257 15.78 -4.30 -21.19
N LEU A 258 14.84 -5.25 -21.19
CA LEU A 258 14.41 -5.91 -19.96
C LEU A 258 15.59 -6.68 -19.34
N ASN A 259 15.80 -6.48 -18.05
CA ASN A 259 16.68 -7.31 -17.24
C ASN A 259 15.86 -8.42 -16.55
N ASP A 260 16.10 -9.66 -16.95
CA ASP A 260 15.43 -10.85 -16.42
C ASP A 260 16.20 -11.53 -15.28
N PHE A 261 17.26 -10.90 -14.79
CA PHE A 261 18.15 -11.42 -13.72
C PHE A 261 18.80 -12.78 -14.01
N HIS A 262 18.99 -13.11 -15.28
CA HIS A 262 19.72 -14.30 -15.71
C HIS A 262 21.08 -13.89 -16.29
N PRO A 263 22.09 -13.57 -15.45
CA PRO A 263 23.38 -13.10 -15.92
C PRO A 263 24.09 -14.21 -16.73
N LYS A 264 24.73 -13.80 -17.81
CA LYS A 264 25.48 -14.69 -18.70
C LYS A 264 26.96 -14.68 -18.35
N ALA A 265 27.65 -15.75 -18.71
CA ALA A 265 29.10 -15.83 -18.51
C ALA A 265 29.81 -14.66 -19.22
N GLY A 266 30.64 -13.93 -18.47
CA GLY A 266 31.36 -12.75 -18.94
C GLY A 266 30.69 -11.40 -18.63
N GLU A 267 29.44 -11.38 -18.18
CA GLU A 267 28.78 -10.16 -17.68
C GLU A 267 29.38 -9.72 -16.34
N LYS A 268 29.43 -8.41 -16.12
CA LYS A 268 29.99 -7.83 -14.91
C LYS A 268 28.86 -7.51 -13.91
N LEU A 269 29.13 -7.78 -12.63
CA LEU A 269 28.29 -7.34 -11.52
C LEU A 269 28.83 -6.02 -10.97
N TYR A 270 27.94 -5.07 -10.72
CA TYR A 270 28.27 -3.77 -10.16
C TYR A 270 27.54 -3.58 -8.84
N LEU A 271 28.26 -3.11 -7.82
CA LEU A 271 27.65 -2.58 -6.60
C LEU A 271 27.57 -1.05 -6.75
N VAL A 272 26.37 -0.51 -6.66
CA VAL A 272 26.12 0.94 -6.73
C VAL A 272 25.78 1.46 -5.33
N GLY A 273 26.52 2.48 -4.88
CA GLY A 273 26.40 3.07 -3.55
C GLY A 273 27.39 2.50 -2.54
N ASP A 274 27.33 3.03 -1.33
CA ASP A 274 28.20 2.64 -0.23
C ASP A 274 27.52 1.62 0.69
N THR A 275 28.27 0.61 1.12
CA THR A 275 27.81 -0.29 2.17
C THR A 275 28.09 0.35 3.53
N ARG A 276 27.07 0.46 4.38
CA ARG A 276 27.13 1.06 5.70
C ARG A 276 26.75 0.04 6.78
N ASP A 277 27.11 0.36 8.02
CA ASP A 277 26.74 -0.41 9.20
C ASP A 277 25.34 0.04 9.71
N ASP A 278 24.32 -0.24 8.89
CA ASP A 278 22.94 0.17 9.09
C ASP A 278 22.01 -1.05 9.18
N PHE A 279 22.00 -1.73 10.35
CA PHE A 279 21.16 -2.90 10.57
C PHE A 279 19.87 -2.60 11.34
N GLY A 280 19.67 -1.37 11.81
CA GLY A 280 18.47 -0.98 12.57
C GLY A 280 17.17 -1.18 11.77
N GLY A 281 16.18 -1.87 12.36
CA GLY A 281 14.93 -2.22 11.70
C GLY A 281 15.01 -3.41 10.74
N SER A 282 16.21 -3.95 10.48
CA SER A 282 16.41 -5.06 9.55
C SER A 282 15.96 -6.41 10.12
N GLN A 283 15.79 -7.41 9.23
CA GLN A 283 15.51 -8.78 9.64
C GLN A 283 16.68 -9.43 10.38
N ILE A 284 17.91 -8.95 10.19
CA ILE A 284 19.07 -9.38 10.97
C ILE A 284 18.93 -8.93 12.41
N GLU A 285 18.59 -7.66 12.65
CA GLU A 285 18.33 -7.15 13.99
C GLU A 285 17.20 -7.92 14.67
N LYS A 286 16.09 -8.13 13.96
CA LYS A 286 14.96 -8.93 14.46
C LYS A 286 15.42 -10.33 14.89
N LEU A 287 16.16 -11.01 14.06
CA LEU A 287 16.63 -12.38 14.33
C LEU A 287 17.58 -12.48 15.52
N LEU A 288 18.45 -11.49 15.69
CA LEU A 288 19.56 -11.59 16.67
C LEU A 288 19.25 -10.93 18.01
N PHE A 289 18.44 -9.87 18.02
CA PHE A 289 18.29 -9.01 19.21
C PHE A 289 16.85 -8.84 19.67
N CYS A 290 15.86 -9.13 18.84
CA CYS A 290 14.49 -9.20 19.31
C CYS A 290 14.28 -10.59 19.92
N SER A 291 14.57 -10.72 21.24
CA SER A 291 14.31 -11.95 21.98
C SER A 291 12.80 -12.16 22.11
N ASP A 292 12.39 -13.43 22.13
CA ASP A 292 11.01 -13.94 22.28
C ASP A 292 10.27 -13.48 23.56
N ASN A 293 10.64 -12.38 24.19
CA ASN A 293 10.08 -11.90 25.44
C ASN A 293 9.00 -10.83 25.27
N HIS A 294 7.78 -11.30 25.24
CA HIS A 294 6.54 -10.74 25.81
C HIS A 294 5.94 -9.41 25.30
N HIS A 295 6.64 -8.52 24.63
CA HIS A 295 6.02 -7.33 24.02
C HIS A 295 5.99 -7.35 22.49
N PHE A 296 6.78 -8.21 21.90
CA PHE A 296 6.87 -8.37 20.44
C PHE A 296 5.92 -9.45 19.90
N GLU A 297 5.57 -10.47 20.69
CA GLU A 297 4.68 -11.54 20.21
C GLU A 297 3.31 -11.03 19.72
N GLU A 298 2.72 -10.06 20.44
CA GLU A 298 1.44 -9.48 20.00
C GLU A 298 1.61 -8.55 18.78
N LYS A 299 2.77 -7.92 18.63
CA LYS A 299 3.08 -7.07 17.47
C LYS A 299 3.57 -7.89 16.27
N GLU A 300 4.29 -8.97 16.50
CA GLU A 300 4.76 -9.88 15.44
C GLU A 300 3.63 -10.65 14.75
N VAL A 301 2.62 -11.07 15.50
CA VAL A 301 1.43 -11.75 14.92
C VAL A 301 0.68 -10.84 13.94
N MET A 302 0.72 -9.52 14.14
CA MET A 302 0.12 -8.57 13.20
C MET A 302 0.97 -8.37 11.93
N TYR A 303 2.29 -8.59 12.01
CA TYR A 303 3.17 -8.53 10.83
C TYR A 303 3.02 -9.72 9.90
N ASP A 304 2.83 -10.91 10.46
CA ASP A 304 2.69 -12.13 9.66
C ASP A 304 1.34 -12.23 8.94
N VAL A 305 0.40 -11.36 9.27
CA VAL A 305 -0.94 -11.27 8.62
C VAL A 305 -0.97 -10.24 7.48
N GLU A 306 0.01 -9.35 7.40
CA GLU A 306 0.09 -8.32 6.34
C GLU A 306 0.93 -8.74 5.12
N ILE A 307 1.20 -10.04 4.99
CA ILE A 307 1.94 -10.59 3.82
C ILE A 307 0.96 -11.20 2.84
#